data_3803b7009433ee467d169e0a3d6fa46a
#
_entry.id   3803b7009433ee467d169e0a3d6fa46a
#
_cell.length_a   1.000
_cell.length_b   1.000
_cell.length_c   1.000
_cell.angle_alpha   90.00
_cell.angle_beta   90.00
_cell.angle_gamma   90.00
#
_symmetry.space_group_name_H-M   'P 1'
#
loop_
_entity.id
_entity.type
_entity.pdbx_description
1 polymer ?
#
loop_
_entity_poly.entity_id
_entity_poly.type
_entity_poly.pdbx_seq_one_letter_code
_entity_poly.pdbx_strand_id
1 'polypeptide(L)'
;MTRIFHTIVFTGILVTNVFANAKQTGLPALSPVQKPNTPQKIEPLKRSISLDSGYLPSLNSNRAIGEFDLELRQAWGGLYDWQNDVWQPEGTLGRSILYSLFSVLTWGPTMAQMATYHEQGHSTRFRSIGIDTSFVNLGKAAWAIYQKGVDKIELDDVLSDDYFQTLLGTSAISSVTGIGWIFSAISLRPDKERLFVPQNEHSYYNPDKLKSFSEKFKKEILKKKYDSKKDKDTVDLGEELKGVFTPKADALIMAGGLNNQQDQSRRVENHLWYSGGDHFTTVGTYFWDKTFAGFQSALSQDKGYKDGQDTTRICVTYKEMGIDLTHEDIIKYSYLSYFLSAQTYANIYQIYKTIAEGENRVYAPEVFNIKLPNIALYFTTNGPTYNVSSGYRYDDTLFFPVSIEFGLKESAWEANIGIRKKFPAFYESFVHGEIVFNSEAVGGSVYGGAIFDKIWNIQAGITYHNAKTLQGERNIPSYKNGDTDIEAWVKLGVVY
;
A
#
# COMPACT_ATOMS: atom_id res chain seq x y z
N MET A 1 -13.65 -12.67 17.19
CA MET A 1 -13.23 -13.56 16.10
C MET A 1 -14.41 -14.30 15.45
N THR A 2 -15.25 -14.99 16.19
CA THR A 2 -16.37 -15.78 15.62
C THR A 2 -17.35 -14.95 14.77
N ARG A 3 -17.69 -13.72 15.17
CA ARG A 3 -18.59 -12.84 14.39
C ARG A 3 -17.96 -12.35 13.08
N ILE A 4 -16.65 -12.07 13.07
CA ILE A 4 -15.92 -11.62 11.86
C ILE A 4 -15.86 -12.77 10.85
N PHE A 5 -15.59 -14.00 11.31
CA PHE A 5 -15.60 -15.18 10.44
C PHE A 5 -16.99 -15.42 9.84
N HIS A 6 -18.05 -15.27 10.62
CA HIS A 6 -19.42 -15.35 10.10
C HIS A 6 -19.74 -14.27 9.08
N THR A 7 -19.25 -13.04 9.26
CA THR A 7 -19.49 -11.95 8.30
C THR A 7 -18.78 -12.22 6.98
N ILE A 8 -17.52 -12.69 7.00
CA ILE A 8 -16.77 -13.02 5.79
C ILE A 8 -17.40 -14.19 5.03
N VAL A 9 -17.77 -15.26 5.75
CA VAL A 9 -18.46 -16.42 5.17
C VAL A 9 -19.85 -16.01 4.65
N PHE A 10 -20.59 -15.18 5.39
CA PHE A 10 -21.93 -14.73 4.99
C PHE A 10 -21.87 -13.81 3.79
N THR A 11 -20.86 -12.93 3.69
CA THR A 11 -20.65 -12.07 2.51
C THR A 11 -20.29 -12.91 1.28
N GLY A 12 -19.45 -13.92 1.43
CA GLY A 12 -19.12 -14.86 0.34
C GLY A 12 -20.35 -15.64 -0.14
N ILE A 13 -21.19 -16.13 0.77
CA ILE A 13 -22.43 -16.84 0.45
C ILE A 13 -23.49 -15.89 -0.14
N LEU A 14 -23.57 -14.65 0.32
CA LEU A 14 -24.50 -13.64 -0.23
C LEU A 14 -24.12 -13.27 -1.66
N VAL A 15 -22.83 -13.06 -1.94
CA VAL A 15 -22.30 -12.76 -3.26
C VAL A 15 -22.60 -13.91 -4.23
N THR A 16 -22.37 -15.16 -3.83
CA THR A 16 -22.70 -16.33 -4.67
C THR A 16 -24.21 -16.46 -4.93
N ASN A 17 -25.06 -16.20 -3.93
CA ASN A 17 -26.52 -16.25 -4.12
C ASN A 17 -27.08 -15.09 -4.94
N VAL A 18 -26.51 -13.88 -4.83
CA VAL A 18 -26.93 -12.72 -5.66
C VAL A 18 -26.62 -12.99 -7.12
N PHE A 19 -25.46 -13.55 -7.45
CA PHE A 19 -25.12 -13.87 -8.83
C PHE A 19 -25.86 -15.10 -9.39
N ALA A 20 -26.17 -16.10 -8.55
CA ALA A 20 -26.98 -17.24 -8.96
C ALA A 20 -28.43 -16.81 -9.29
N ASN A 21 -29.00 -15.88 -8.52
CA ASN A 21 -30.36 -15.36 -8.74
C ASN A 21 -30.43 -14.33 -9.89
N ALA A 22 -29.36 -13.55 -10.17
CA ALA A 22 -29.32 -12.60 -11.28
C ALA A 22 -29.51 -13.29 -12.64
N LYS A 23 -29.10 -14.56 -12.77
CA LYS A 23 -29.36 -15.37 -13.97
C LYS A 23 -30.84 -15.74 -14.16
N GLN A 24 -31.63 -15.76 -13.09
CA GLN A 24 -33.06 -16.11 -13.16
C GLN A 24 -33.98 -14.90 -13.30
N THR A 25 -33.53 -13.68 -12.94
CA THR A 25 -34.42 -12.50 -12.87
C THR A 25 -34.42 -11.63 -14.11
N GLY A 26 -33.70 -12.02 -15.19
CA GLY A 26 -33.73 -11.26 -16.45
C GLY A 26 -33.22 -9.81 -16.34
N LEU A 27 -32.55 -9.46 -15.26
CA LEU A 27 -31.81 -8.20 -15.18
C LEU A 27 -30.86 -8.13 -16.38
N PRO A 28 -30.81 -6.99 -17.12
CA PRO A 28 -29.84 -6.85 -18.21
C PRO A 28 -28.48 -7.17 -17.60
N ALA A 29 -27.89 -8.25 -18.10
CA ALA A 29 -26.52 -8.59 -17.72
C ALA A 29 -25.73 -7.28 -17.88
N LEU A 30 -25.10 -6.82 -16.80
CA LEU A 30 -24.09 -5.78 -16.91
C LEU A 30 -23.21 -6.26 -18.05
N SER A 31 -23.32 -5.61 -19.22
CA SER A 31 -22.68 -6.08 -20.43
C SER A 31 -21.25 -6.39 -20.07
N PRO A 32 -20.76 -7.61 -20.35
CA PRO A 32 -19.42 -7.97 -19.96
C PRO A 32 -18.52 -6.83 -20.41
N VAL A 33 -17.65 -6.36 -19.53
CA VAL A 33 -16.57 -5.44 -19.84
C VAL A 33 -16.15 -5.79 -21.27
N GLN A 34 -16.42 -4.92 -22.23
CA GLN A 34 -16.23 -5.26 -23.64
C GLN A 34 -14.76 -5.70 -23.74
N LYS A 35 -14.55 -6.99 -24.02
CA LYS A 35 -13.23 -7.44 -24.48
C LYS A 35 -12.89 -6.49 -25.62
N PRO A 36 -11.70 -5.89 -25.64
CA PRO A 36 -11.31 -5.03 -26.74
C PRO A 36 -11.69 -5.76 -28.03
N ASN A 37 -12.39 -5.08 -28.94
CA ASN A 37 -13.07 -5.68 -30.13
C ASN A 37 -12.14 -6.43 -31.09
N THR A 38 -10.88 -6.47 -30.84
CA THR A 38 -9.87 -7.30 -31.49
C THR A 38 -9.59 -8.47 -30.57
N PRO A 39 -9.61 -9.74 -31.03
CA PRO A 39 -9.08 -10.86 -30.26
C PRO A 39 -7.60 -10.57 -30.07
N GLN A 40 -7.27 -9.89 -28.97
CA GLN A 40 -5.88 -9.76 -28.56
C GLN A 40 -5.37 -11.19 -28.42
N LYS A 41 -4.35 -11.54 -29.23
CA LYS A 41 -3.54 -12.71 -29.00
C LYS A 41 -3.15 -12.61 -27.53
N ILE A 42 -3.66 -13.52 -26.69
CA ILE A 42 -3.39 -13.52 -25.25
C ILE A 42 -1.89 -13.75 -25.15
N GLU A 43 -1.14 -12.68 -25.06
CA GLU A 43 0.30 -12.80 -24.79
C GLU A 43 0.45 -13.31 -23.37
N PRO A 44 1.41 -14.22 -23.12
CA PRO A 44 1.70 -14.67 -21.77
C PRO A 44 1.99 -13.45 -20.88
N LEU A 45 1.50 -13.50 -19.64
CA LEU A 45 1.73 -12.45 -18.67
C LEU A 45 3.23 -12.35 -18.42
N LYS A 46 3.83 -11.22 -18.78
CA LYS A 46 5.24 -10.94 -18.48
C LYS A 46 5.33 -10.48 -17.05
N ARG A 47 6.08 -11.22 -16.26
CA ARG A 47 6.37 -10.91 -14.86
C ARG A 47 7.81 -10.47 -14.74
N SER A 48 8.11 -9.54 -13.83
CA SER A 48 9.47 -9.12 -13.57
C SER A 48 9.76 -9.08 -12.08
N ILE A 49 11.01 -9.37 -11.74
CA ILE A 49 11.57 -9.06 -10.41
C ILE A 49 12.69 -8.07 -10.62
N SER A 50 12.69 -6.97 -9.87
CA SER A 50 13.59 -5.87 -10.08
C SER A 50 14.31 -5.41 -8.83
N LEU A 51 15.51 -4.87 -9.03
CA LEU A 51 16.26 -4.10 -8.06
C LEU A 51 16.09 -2.62 -8.39
N ASP A 52 15.71 -1.82 -7.42
CA ASP A 52 15.49 -0.39 -7.56
C ASP A 52 16.46 0.39 -6.68
N SER A 53 17.01 1.48 -7.20
CA SER A 53 17.89 2.37 -6.41
C SER A 53 17.19 2.91 -5.16
N GLY A 54 15.86 3.01 -5.17
CA GLY A 54 15.05 3.42 -4.03
C GLY A 54 15.05 2.41 -2.87
N TYR A 55 15.57 1.18 -3.05
CA TYR A 55 15.75 0.22 -1.96
C TYR A 55 16.95 0.51 -1.06
N LEU A 56 17.85 1.37 -1.51
CA LEU A 56 18.99 1.76 -0.69
C LEU A 56 18.49 2.33 0.65
N PRO A 57 19.07 1.93 1.78
CA PRO A 57 18.62 2.38 3.10
C PRO A 57 18.56 3.90 3.26
N SER A 58 19.40 4.62 2.54
CA SER A 58 19.41 6.09 2.50
C SER A 58 18.23 6.71 1.74
N LEU A 59 17.66 6.01 0.77
CA LEU A 59 16.57 6.49 -0.06
C LEU A 59 15.22 5.91 0.36
N ASN A 60 15.16 4.60 0.61
CA ASN A 60 14.00 3.82 1.07
C ASN A 60 12.65 4.38 0.57
N SER A 61 12.57 4.47 -0.76
CA SER A 61 11.50 5.17 -1.45
C SER A 61 10.19 4.37 -1.38
N ASN A 62 9.11 5.06 -1.01
CA ASN A 62 7.75 4.49 -1.06
C ASN A 62 7.39 3.96 -2.44
N ARG A 63 7.85 4.65 -3.49
CA ARG A 63 7.65 4.22 -4.87
C ARG A 63 8.28 2.85 -5.12
N ALA A 64 9.58 2.72 -4.79
CA ALA A 64 10.34 1.50 -5.04
C ALA A 64 9.74 0.29 -4.30
N ILE A 65 9.41 0.47 -3.04
CA ILE A 65 8.80 -0.59 -2.21
C ILE A 65 7.39 -0.95 -2.73
N GLY A 66 6.61 0.02 -3.17
CA GLY A 66 5.28 -0.23 -3.75
C GLY A 66 5.33 -0.99 -5.09
N GLU A 67 6.35 -0.71 -5.92
CA GLU A 67 6.59 -1.47 -7.15
C GLU A 67 7.01 -2.92 -6.82
N PHE A 68 7.87 -3.12 -5.83
CA PHE A 68 8.25 -4.45 -5.39
C PHE A 68 7.07 -5.24 -4.82
N ASP A 69 6.20 -4.59 -4.04
CA ASP A 69 4.96 -5.21 -3.55
C ASP A 69 4.07 -5.69 -4.71
N LEU A 70 3.96 -4.89 -5.77
CA LEU A 70 3.23 -5.27 -6.98
C LEU A 70 3.87 -6.49 -7.66
N GLU A 71 5.20 -6.52 -7.80
CA GLU A 71 5.93 -7.65 -8.38
C GLU A 71 5.75 -8.95 -7.58
N LEU A 72 5.73 -8.87 -6.24
CA LEU A 72 5.42 -10.03 -5.39
C LEU A 72 4.00 -10.56 -5.62
N ARG A 73 3.01 -9.68 -5.79
CA ARG A 73 1.64 -10.10 -6.11
C ARG A 73 1.57 -10.83 -7.45
N GLN A 74 2.36 -10.39 -8.42
CA GLN A 74 2.49 -11.07 -9.70
C GLN A 74 3.18 -12.43 -9.58
N ALA A 75 4.20 -12.53 -8.72
CA ALA A 75 4.89 -13.79 -8.45
C ALA A 75 3.95 -14.84 -7.83
N TRP A 76 3.00 -14.44 -6.96
CA TRP A 76 1.94 -15.32 -6.48
C TRP A 76 1.09 -15.87 -7.63
N GLY A 77 0.87 -15.09 -8.68
CA GLY A 77 0.22 -15.58 -9.91
C GLY A 77 0.95 -16.72 -10.58
N GLY A 78 2.30 -16.64 -10.64
CA GLY A 78 3.12 -17.76 -11.15
C GLY A 78 2.99 -19.01 -10.33
N LEU A 79 2.94 -18.89 -9.01
CA LEU A 79 2.73 -20.03 -8.12
C LEU A 79 1.35 -20.67 -8.31
N TYR A 80 0.31 -19.85 -8.48
CA TYR A 80 -1.05 -20.35 -8.75
C TYR A 80 -1.10 -21.09 -10.10
N ASP A 81 -0.56 -20.49 -11.15
CA ASP A 81 -0.53 -21.11 -12.49
C ASP A 81 0.22 -22.45 -12.45
N TRP A 82 1.36 -22.51 -11.76
CA TRP A 82 2.08 -23.77 -11.56
C TRP A 82 1.26 -24.84 -10.83
N GLN A 83 0.55 -24.45 -9.75
CA GLN A 83 -0.34 -25.38 -9.03
C GLN A 83 -1.50 -25.83 -9.92
N ASN A 84 -2.07 -24.92 -10.71
CA ASN A 84 -3.15 -25.24 -11.65
C ASN A 84 -2.69 -26.23 -12.74
N ASP A 85 -1.47 -26.05 -13.26
CA ASP A 85 -0.90 -26.95 -14.27
C ASP A 85 -0.58 -28.35 -13.71
N VAL A 86 -0.11 -28.42 -12.46
CA VAL A 86 0.16 -29.69 -11.79
C VAL A 86 -1.13 -30.42 -11.40
N TRP A 87 -2.13 -29.71 -10.95
CA TRP A 87 -3.36 -30.31 -10.41
C TRP A 87 -4.45 -30.51 -11.46
N GLN A 88 -4.44 -29.71 -12.51
CA GLN A 88 -5.40 -29.74 -13.63
C GLN A 88 -6.85 -29.90 -13.16
N PRO A 89 -7.37 -28.98 -12.30
CA PRO A 89 -8.67 -29.15 -11.67
C PRO A 89 -9.81 -29.14 -12.70
N GLU A 90 -10.57 -30.22 -12.74
CA GLU A 90 -11.72 -30.32 -13.63
C GLU A 90 -12.97 -29.68 -13.01
N GLY A 91 -13.71 -28.98 -13.85
CA GLY A 91 -14.99 -28.37 -13.47
C GLY A 91 -14.90 -27.30 -12.38
N THR A 92 -16.05 -26.73 -12.03
CA THR A 92 -16.16 -25.65 -11.05
C THR A 92 -15.73 -26.07 -9.65
N LEU A 93 -16.05 -27.30 -9.24
CA LEU A 93 -15.68 -27.80 -7.90
C LEU A 93 -14.16 -27.90 -7.73
N GLY A 94 -13.46 -28.51 -8.71
CA GLY A 94 -12.01 -28.64 -8.68
C GLY A 94 -11.32 -27.26 -8.60
N ARG A 95 -11.76 -26.31 -9.42
CA ARG A 95 -11.24 -24.93 -9.39
C ARG A 95 -11.54 -24.21 -8.07
N SER A 96 -12.74 -24.40 -7.49
CA SER A 96 -13.08 -23.85 -6.17
C SER A 96 -12.16 -24.37 -5.07
N ILE A 97 -11.84 -25.66 -5.09
CA ILE A 97 -10.92 -26.28 -4.13
C ILE A 97 -9.52 -25.70 -4.31
N LEU A 98 -8.99 -25.66 -5.54
CA LEU A 98 -7.67 -25.09 -5.82
C LEU A 98 -7.59 -23.63 -5.36
N TYR A 99 -8.57 -22.79 -5.74
CA TYR A 99 -8.63 -21.37 -5.36
C TYR A 99 -8.65 -21.21 -3.83
N SER A 100 -9.46 -22.00 -3.14
CA SER A 100 -9.59 -21.92 -1.67
C SER A 100 -8.30 -22.35 -0.97
N LEU A 101 -7.69 -23.46 -1.40
CA LEU A 101 -6.42 -23.93 -0.85
C LEU A 101 -5.29 -22.92 -1.10
N PHE A 102 -5.18 -22.39 -2.32
CA PHE A 102 -4.21 -21.36 -2.64
C PHE A 102 -4.41 -20.12 -1.75
N SER A 103 -5.66 -19.64 -1.61
CA SER A 103 -5.98 -18.49 -0.77
C SER A 103 -5.61 -18.72 0.69
N VAL A 104 -5.86 -19.90 1.24
CA VAL A 104 -5.49 -20.25 2.62
C VAL A 104 -3.96 -20.32 2.78
N LEU A 105 -3.25 -20.96 1.85
CA LEU A 105 -1.79 -21.11 1.91
C LEU A 105 -1.07 -19.75 1.77
N THR A 106 -1.58 -18.85 0.94
CA THR A 106 -0.96 -17.55 0.69
C THR A 106 -1.45 -16.45 1.63
N TRP A 107 -2.49 -16.70 2.45
CA TRP A 107 -3.07 -15.72 3.36
C TRP A 107 -2.04 -15.08 4.29
N GLY A 108 -1.28 -15.89 5.03
CA GLY A 108 -0.29 -15.41 5.97
C GLY A 108 0.77 -14.53 5.31
N PRO A 109 1.50 -15.02 4.30
CA PRO A 109 2.49 -14.23 3.57
C PRO A 109 1.92 -12.95 2.96
N THR A 110 0.72 -13.00 2.37
CA THR A 110 0.08 -11.84 1.76
C THR A 110 -0.29 -10.77 2.80
N MET A 111 -0.78 -11.18 3.96
CA MET A 111 -1.07 -10.26 5.07
C MET A 111 0.22 -9.68 5.66
N ALA A 112 1.30 -10.46 5.78
CA ALA A 112 2.60 -9.97 6.22
C ALA A 112 3.17 -8.94 5.23
N GLN A 113 3.05 -9.20 3.93
CA GLN A 113 3.44 -8.28 2.86
C GLN A 113 2.68 -6.95 2.99
N MET A 114 1.36 -6.99 3.11
CA MET A 114 0.52 -5.81 3.30
C MET A 114 0.90 -5.03 4.57
N ALA A 115 1.05 -5.72 5.69
CA ALA A 115 1.40 -5.10 6.96
C ALA A 115 2.80 -4.45 6.93
N THR A 116 3.79 -5.13 6.35
CA THR A 116 5.15 -4.58 6.23
C THR A 116 5.17 -3.36 5.30
N TYR A 117 4.37 -3.37 4.23
CA TYR A 117 4.23 -2.21 3.36
C TYR A 117 3.50 -1.04 4.04
N HIS A 118 2.50 -1.33 4.88
CA HIS A 118 1.86 -0.33 5.73
C HIS A 118 2.88 0.34 6.67
N GLU A 119 3.65 -0.44 7.41
CA GLU A 119 4.69 0.07 8.33
C GLU A 119 5.77 0.86 7.59
N GLN A 120 6.08 0.48 6.35
CA GLN A 120 6.98 1.25 5.50
C GLN A 120 6.46 2.68 5.27
N GLY A 121 5.16 2.89 5.19
CA GLY A 121 4.56 4.21 5.08
C GLY A 121 4.91 5.12 6.25
N HIS A 122 4.83 4.62 7.47
CA HIS A 122 5.27 5.34 8.67
C HIS A 122 6.78 5.59 8.64
N SER A 123 7.57 4.55 8.32
CA SER A 123 9.03 4.63 8.24
C SER A 123 9.51 5.72 7.26
N THR A 124 8.93 5.79 6.06
CA THR A 124 9.31 6.81 5.08
C THR A 124 8.97 8.22 5.56
N ARG A 125 7.86 8.41 6.29
CA ARG A 125 7.49 9.71 6.87
C ARG A 125 8.44 10.13 7.99
N PHE A 126 8.80 9.23 8.88
CA PHE A 126 9.83 9.51 9.88
C PHE A 126 11.16 9.88 9.24
N ARG A 127 11.59 9.12 8.22
CA ARG A 127 12.84 9.41 7.52
C ARG A 127 12.81 10.72 6.75
N SER A 128 11.67 11.11 6.18
CA SER A 128 11.55 12.40 5.49
C SER A 128 11.83 13.59 6.41
N ILE A 129 11.53 13.48 7.69
CA ILE A 129 11.84 14.50 8.71
C ILE A 129 13.15 14.22 9.46
N GLY A 130 13.97 13.27 9.01
CA GLY A 130 15.31 13.01 9.54
C GLY A 130 15.39 12.04 10.70
N ILE A 131 14.34 11.23 10.93
CA ILE A 131 14.33 10.19 11.97
C ILE A 131 14.47 8.83 11.30
N ASP A 132 15.48 8.07 11.72
CA ASP A 132 15.63 6.68 11.28
C ASP A 132 14.67 5.75 12.03
N THR A 133 14.25 4.67 11.38
CA THR A 133 13.32 3.69 11.93
C THR A 133 13.84 2.28 11.69
N SER A 134 13.50 1.38 12.59
CA SER A 134 13.72 -0.06 12.42
C SER A 134 12.39 -0.80 12.46
N PHE A 135 12.33 -1.95 11.78
CA PHE A 135 11.16 -2.81 11.78
C PHE A 135 11.27 -3.90 12.83
N VAL A 136 10.17 -4.28 13.45
CA VAL A 136 10.09 -5.51 14.23
C VAL A 136 10.11 -6.70 13.27
N ASN A 137 11.16 -7.49 13.34
CA ASN A 137 11.34 -8.67 12.48
C ASN A 137 10.98 -9.94 13.24
N LEU A 138 9.85 -10.55 12.91
CA LEU A 138 9.36 -11.75 13.60
C LEU A 138 10.31 -12.94 13.45
N GLY A 139 11.04 -13.04 12.34
CA GLY A 139 12.06 -14.08 12.16
C GLY A 139 13.23 -13.92 13.14
N LYS A 140 13.73 -12.68 13.32
CA LYS A 140 14.73 -12.38 14.35
C LYS A 140 14.20 -12.64 15.76
N ALA A 141 12.95 -12.22 16.03
CA ALA A 141 12.29 -12.46 17.31
C ALA A 141 12.21 -13.97 17.63
N ALA A 142 11.75 -14.78 16.68
CA ALA A 142 11.68 -16.24 16.86
C ALA A 142 13.07 -16.86 17.09
N TRP A 143 14.08 -16.40 16.35
CA TRP A 143 15.45 -16.84 16.54
C TRP A 143 16.03 -16.45 17.89
N ALA A 144 15.80 -15.20 18.33
CA ALA A 144 16.23 -14.72 19.64
C ALA A 144 15.56 -15.49 20.78
N ILE A 145 14.26 -15.80 20.66
CA ILE A 145 13.52 -16.66 21.60
C ILE A 145 14.18 -18.03 21.70
N TYR A 146 14.49 -18.63 20.57
CA TYR A 146 15.14 -19.95 20.52
C TYR A 146 16.52 -19.94 21.18
N GLN A 147 17.33 -18.89 20.95
CA GLN A 147 18.70 -18.80 21.47
C GLN A 147 18.78 -18.38 22.96
N LYS A 148 17.97 -17.43 23.37
CA LYS A 148 18.10 -16.76 24.66
C LYS A 148 16.93 -17.08 25.63
N GLY A 149 15.81 -17.58 25.14
CA GLY A 149 14.56 -17.69 25.89
C GLY A 149 13.80 -16.37 25.98
N VAL A 150 12.48 -16.44 26.16
CA VAL A 150 11.56 -15.28 26.12
C VAL A 150 11.94 -14.20 27.12
N ASP A 151 12.41 -14.57 28.30
CA ASP A 151 12.68 -13.63 29.40
C ASP A 151 14.04 -12.85 29.25
N LYS A 152 14.82 -13.16 28.21
CA LYS A 152 16.15 -12.58 27.98
C LYS A 152 16.27 -11.80 26.68
N ILE A 153 15.18 -11.62 25.97
CA ILE A 153 15.18 -10.92 24.69
C ILE A 153 15.20 -9.41 24.94
N GLU A 154 16.12 -8.74 24.29
CA GLU A 154 16.19 -7.28 24.23
C GLU A 154 15.48 -6.77 22.97
N LEU A 155 15.03 -5.52 22.97
CA LEU A 155 14.38 -4.92 21.80
C LEU A 155 15.31 -4.94 20.58
N ASP A 156 16.60 -4.75 20.76
CA ASP A 156 17.61 -4.78 19.69
C ASP A 156 17.76 -6.16 19.03
N ASP A 157 17.45 -7.23 19.75
CA ASP A 157 17.47 -8.59 19.21
C ASP A 157 16.35 -8.84 18.16
N VAL A 158 15.30 -8.05 18.19
CA VAL A 158 14.12 -8.22 17.34
C VAL A 158 13.99 -7.16 16.25
N LEU A 159 14.82 -6.12 16.28
CA LEU A 159 14.79 -5.03 15.31
C LEU A 159 15.63 -5.33 14.07
N SER A 160 15.18 -4.85 12.92
CA SER A 160 15.88 -4.87 11.64
C SER A 160 15.69 -3.55 10.91
N ASP A 161 16.78 -3.00 10.38
CA ASP A 161 16.75 -1.81 9.54
C ASP A 161 16.47 -2.16 8.08
N ASP A 162 16.41 -3.46 7.77
CA ASP A 162 16.24 -3.99 6.42
C ASP A 162 14.78 -4.42 6.20
N TYR A 163 14.12 -3.73 5.27
CA TYR A 163 12.74 -4.02 4.85
C TYR A 163 12.59 -5.45 4.34
N PHE A 164 13.51 -5.92 3.49
CA PHE A 164 13.40 -7.26 2.88
C PHE A 164 13.60 -8.36 3.90
N GLN A 165 14.55 -8.19 4.80
CA GLN A 165 14.78 -9.12 5.91
C GLN A 165 13.53 -9.20 6.81
N THR A 166 12.89 -8.06 7.07
CA THR A 166 11.66 -8.00 7.85
C THR A 166 10.51 -8.67 7.11
N LEU A 167 10.33 -8.39 5.83
CA LEU A 167 9.31 -9.02 5.00
C LEU A 167 9.47 -10.54 4.96
N LEU A 168 10.68 -11.03 4.69
CA LEU A 168 10.96 -12.48 4.64
C LEU A 168 10.74 -13.15 5.99
N GLY A 169 11.29 -12.57 7.07
CA GLY A 169 11.14 -13.11 8.43
C GLY A 169 9.68 -13.12 8.90
N THR A 170 8.95 -12.03 8.66
CA THR A 170 7.54 -11.93 9.00
C THR A 170 6.70 -12.87 8.15
N SER A 171 6.97 -12.99 6.84
CA SER A 171 6.26 -13.90 5.95
C SER A 171 6.47 -15.36 6.34
N ALA A 172 7.68 -15.77 6.70
CA ALA A 172 7.98 -17.12 7.15
C ALA A 172 7.19 -17.50 8.41
N ILE A 173 7.19 -16.65 9.43
CA ILE A 173 6.41 -16.87 10.66
C ILE A 173 4.91 -16.86 10.38
N SER A 174 4.44 -15.94 9.54
CA SER A 174 3.03 -15.83 9.18
C SER A 174 2.52 -17.04 8.42
N SER A 175 3.36 -17.65 7.59
CA SER A 175 3.02 -18.89 6.86
C SER A 175 2.76 -20.06 7.81
N VAL A 176 3.45 -20.08 8.96
CA VAL A 176 3.31 -21.15 9.96
C VAL A 176 2.18 -20.86 10.96
N THR A 177 2.03 -19.61 11.36
CA THR A 177 1.13 -19.24 12.45
C THR A 177 -0.18 -18.62 12.01
N GLY A 178 -0.25 -18.10 10.79
CA GLY A 178 -1.40 -17.34 10.28
C GLY A 178 -1.62 -15.98 10.96
N ILE A 179 -0.69 -15.52 11.83
CA ILE A 179 -0.90 -14.37 12.73
C ILE A 179 -0.01 -13.15 12.37
N GLY A 180 0.81 -13.26 11.34
CA GLY A 180 1.87 -12.29 11.04
C GLY A 180 1.45 -10.83 10.82
N TRP A 181 0.20 -10.60 10.42
CA TRP A 181 -0.33 -9.26 10.22
C TRP A 181 -0.55 -8.48 11.53
N ILE A 182 -0.63 -9.16 12.69
CA ILE A 182 -0.89 -8.54 13.99
C ILE A 182 0.38 -7.93 14.59
N PHE A 183 1.57 -8.38 14.17
CA PHE A 183 2.84 -8.11 14.83
C PHE A 183 3.83 -7.30 13.99
N SER A 184 3.46 -6.88 12.79
CA SER A 184 4.27 -5.90 12.06
C SER A 184 4.17 -4.56 12.76
N ALA A 185 5.29 -4.07 13.23
CA ALA A 185 5.41 -2.75 13.85
C ALA A 185 6.75 -2.14 13.48
N ILE A 186 6.81 -0.83 13.42
CA ILE A 186 8.08 -0.10 13.39
C ILE A 186 8.45 0.33 14.81
N SER A 187 9.74 0.33 15.07
CA SER A 187 10.31 1.00 16.24
C SER A 187 11.13 2.20 15.78
N LEU A 188 11.01 3.30 16.49
CA LEU A 188 11.83 4.47 16.22
C LEU A 188 13.25 4.20 16.68
N ARG A 189 14.21 4.39 15.78
CA ARG A 189 15.64 4.32 16.08
C ARG A 189 16.28 5.65 15.73
N PRO A 190 16.18 6.66 16.61
CA PRO A 190 16.80 7.95 16.35
C PRO A 190 18.32 7.77 16.36
N ASP A 191 18.92 7.75 15.18
CA ASP A 191 20.37 7.72 15.05
C ASP A 191 20.91 9.15 15.07
N LYS A 192 21.88 9.40 15.96
CA LYS A 192 22.50 10.73 16.09
C LYS A 192 23.18 11.20 14.81
N GLU A 193 23.70 10.30 14.01
CA GLU A 193 24.43 10.62 12.79
C GLU A 193 23.48 10.95 11.62
N ARG A 194 22.23 10.50 11.71
CA ARG A 194 21.21 10.68 10.68
C ARG A 194 20.09 11.64 11.06
N LEU A 195 20.12 12.18 12.28
CA LEU A 195 19.21 13.26 12.66
C LEU A 195 19.55 14.49 11.80
N PHE A 196 18.85 14.62 10.70
CA PHE A 196 18.82 15.85 9.98
C PHE A 196 18.04 16.87 10.80
N VAL A 197 18.77 17.79 11.40
CA VAL A 197 18.19 19.05 11.83
C VAL A 197 18.12 19.91 10.57
N PRO A 198 16.96 20.09 9.92
CA PRO A 198 16.83 21.08 8.86
C PRO A 198 17.23 22.39 9.46
N GLN A 199 18.16 23.10 8.84
CA GLN A 199 18.58 24.42 9.30
C GLN A 199 17.49 25.49 9.11
N ASN A 200 16.40 25.13 8.46
CA ASN A 200 15.28 26.01 8.15
C ASN A 200 14.10 25.65 9.05
N GLU A 201 13.47 26.67 9.59
CA GLU A 201 12.32 26.72 10.49
C GLU A 201 11.12 25.87 10.05
N HIS A 202 11.30 24.56 9.93
CA HIS A 202 10.17 23.74 9.55
C HIS A 202 9.30 23.47 10.74
N SER A 203 8.04 23.78 10.55
CA SER A 203 6.91 23.57 11.42
C SER A 203 6.60 22.08 11.72
N TYR A 204 7.57 21.16 11.53
CA TYR A 204 7.33 19.71 11.64
C TYR A 204 7.75 19.10 12.98
N TYR A 205 8.77 19.65 13.66
CA TYR A 205 9.17 19.12 14.96
C TYR A 205 9.90 20.15 15.81
N ASN A 206 9.98 19.88 17.13
CA ASN A 206 10.74 20.66 18.07
C ASN A 206 12.15 20.03 18.23
N PRO A 207 13.24 20.72 17.80
CA PRO A 207 14.59 20.14 17.79
C PRO A 207 15.10 19.75 19.17
N ASP A 208 14.81 20.55 20.20
CA ASP A 208 15.29 20.29 21.56
C ASP A 208 14.59 19.08 22.18
N LYS A 209 13.28 18.97 21.98
CA LYS A 209 12.52 17.81 22.43
C LYS A 209 12.93 16.54 21.70
N LEU A 210 13.17 16.63 20.38
CA LEU A 210 13.64 15.48 19.58
C LEU A 210 15.01 15.01 20.05
N LYS A 211 15.94 15.94 20.33
CA LYS A 211 17.26 15.62 20.88
C LYS A 211 17.16 14.93 22.26
N SER A 212 16.35 15.48 23.16
CA SER A 212 16.10 14.89 24.48
C SER A 212 15.49 13.50 24.36
N PHE A 213 14.50 13.30 23.51
CA PHE A 213 13.90 12.00 23.21
C PHE A 213 14.96 11.01 22.67
N SER A 214 15.77 11.43 21.71
CA SER A 214 16.83 10.59 21.14
C SER A 214 17.84 10.12 22.18
N GLU A 215 18.24 11.00 23.09
CA GLU A 215 19.18 10.66 24.17
C GLU A 215 18.56 9.68 25.18
N LYS A 216 17.30 9.90 25.55
CA LYS A 216 16.54 9.00 26.43
C LYS A 216 16.31 7.64 25.77
N PHE A 217 15.95 7.61 24.49
CA PHE A 217 15.73 6.38 23.74
C PHE A 217 17.00 5.50 23.75
N LYS A 218 18.16 6.06 23.45
CA LYS A 218 19.44 5.32 23.45
C LYS A 218 19.85 4.85 24.85
N LYS A 219 19.64 5.64 25.89
CA LYS A 219 20.09 5.34 27.24
C LYS A 219 19.18 4.38 28.00
N GLU A 220 17.87 4.49 27.78
CA GLU A 220 16.88 3.86 28.64
C GLU A 220 15.99 2.87 27.90
N ILE A 221 15.50 3.23 26.70
CA ILE A 221 14.49 2.44 26.00
C ILE A 221 15.11 1.21 25.31
N LEU A 222 16.22 1.39 24.58
CA LEU A 222 16.91 0.28 23.90
C LEU A 222 17.48 -0.77 24.86
N LYS A 223 17.74 -0.38 26.12
CA LYS A 223 18.28 -1.29 27.16
C LYS A 223 17.19 -1.97 27.98
N LYS A 224 15.92 -1.62 27.80
CA LYS A 224 14.83 -2.31 28.50
C LYS A 224 14.67 -3.70 27.93
N LYS A 225 14.61 -4.69 28.82
CA LYS A 225 14.29 -6.07 28.46
C LYS A 225 12.86 -6.09 27.93
N TYR A 226 12.65 -6.80 26.85
CA TYR A 226 11.31 -7.10 26.33
C TYR A 226 10.63 -8.06 27.31
N ASP A 227 9.86 -7.56 28.24
CA ASP A 227 9.09 -8.35 29.20
C ASP A 227 7.61 -8.29 28.81
N SER A 228 7.17 -9.32 28.12
CA SER A 228 5.77 -9.45 27.64
C SER A 228 4.74 -9.61 28.78
N LYS A 229 5.19 -9.77 30.03
CA LYS A 229 4.32 -10.00 31.19
C LYS A 229 4.11 -8.76 32.06
N LYS A 230 4.88 -7.71 31.86
CA LYS A 230 4.77 -6.48 32.67
C LYS A 230 4.38 -5.29 31.80
N ASP A 231 3.09 -5.17 31.51
CA ASP A 231 2.48 -4.02 30.83
C ASP A 231 2.70 -2.66 31.54
N LYS A 232 3.34 -2.65 32.71
CA LYS A 232 3.56 -1.42 33.51
C LYS A 232 4.84 -0.68 33.19
N ASP A 233 5.79 -1.31 32.48
CA ASP A 233 7.07 -0.70 32.11
C ASP A 233 7.23 -0.53 30.59
N THR A 234 6.19 -0.75 29.81
CA THR A 234 6.18 -0.36 28.38
C THR A 234 6.24 1.15 28.32
N VAL A 235 7.31 1.66 27.72
CA VAL A 235 7.41 3.08 27.40
C VAL A 235 6.30 3.37 26.40
N ASP A 236 5.35 4.20 26.80
CA ASP A 236 4.38 4.75 25.87
C ASP A 236 5.13 5.74 24.96
N LEU A 237 5.54 5.24 23.78
CA LEU A 237 6.23 6.05 22.78
C LEU A 237 5.38 7.25 22.36
N GLY A 238 4.05 7.14 22.43
CA GLY A 238 3.15 8.24 22.14
C GLY A 238 3.29 9.38 23.14
N GLU A 239 3.35 9.09 24.45
CA GLU A 239 3.58 10.11 25.48
C GLU A 239 5.00 10.69 25.41
N GLU A 240 6.02 9.86 25.16
CA GLU A 240 7.40 10.31 25.00
C GLU A 240 7.60 11.21 23.77
N LEU A 241 6.84 10.98 22.71
CA LEU A 241 6.88 11.78 21.49
C LEU A 241 5.97 13.03 21.57
N LYS A 242 5.21 13.16 22.65
CA LYS A 242 4.28 14.27 22.80
C LYS A 242 4.97 15.63 22.73
N GLY A 243 4.59 16.43 21.75
CA GLY A 243 5.18 17.74 21.48
C GLY A 243 6.58 17.71 20.87
N VAL A 244 7.11 16.51 20.48
CA VAL A 244 8.28 16.40 19.61
C VAL A 244 7.88 16.81 18.19
N PHE A 245 6.75 16.33 17.71
CA PHE A 245 6.20 16.68 16.41
C PHE A 245 5.13 17.77 16.52
N THR A 246 5.01 18.57 15.48
CA THR A 246 3.83 19.43 15.30
C THR A 246 2.64 18.55 14.90
N PRO A 247 1.39 19.00 15.11
CA PRO A 247 0.21 18.24 14.65
C PRO A 247 0.25 17.89 13.16
N LYS A 248 0.79 18.76 12.30
CA LYS A 248 0.96 18.45 10.86
C LYS A 248 1.89 17.26 10.63
N ALA A 249 3.04 17.23 11.28
CA ALA A 249 3.98 16.12 11.15
C ALA A 249 3.39 14.81 11.69
N ASP A 250 2.72 14.89 12.84
CA ASP A 250 2.07 13.71 13.46
C ASP A 250 0.97 13.17 12.54
N ALA A 251 0.16 14.04 11.92
CA ALA A 251 -0.82 13.63 10.91
C ALA A 251 -0.19 12.88 9.74
N LEU A 252 0.89 13.41 9.15
CA LEU A 252 1.61 12.78 8.05
C LEU A 252 2.20 11.43 8.42
N ILE A 253 2.83 11.35 9.59
CA ILE A 253 3.44 10.12 10.09
C ILE A 253 2.37 9.06 10.34
N MET A 254 1.31 9.38 11.08
CA MET A 254 0.25 8.43 11.41
C MET A 254 -0.56 8.02 10.17
N ALA A 255 -0.72 8.90 9.19
CA ALA A 255 -1.35 8.57 7.92
C ALA A 255 -0.48 7.73 6.99
N GLY A 256 0.83 7.68 7.23
CA GLY A 256 1.80 7.06 6.29
C GLY A 256 1.44 5.65 5.88
N GLY A 257 1.13 4.79 6.83
CA GLY A 257 0.74 3.41 6.57
C GLY A 257 -0.56 3.29 5.77
N LEU A 258 -1.59 4.03 6.17
CA LEU A 258 -2.90 4.02 5.50
C LEU A 258 -2.81 4.59 4.08
N ASN A 259 -2.05 5.66 3.89
CA ASN A 259 -1.81 6.26 2.58
C ASN A 259 -1.06 5.30 1.65
N ASN A 260 -0.07 4.57 2.17
CA ASN A 260 0.63 3.55 1.38
C ASN A 260 -0.32 2.49 0.85
N GLN A 261 -1.23 1.98 1.66
CA GLN A 261 -2.21 1.00 1.21
C GLN A 261 -3.11 1.56 0.09
N GLN A 262 -3.56 2.81 0.20
CA GLN A 262 -4.34 3.45 -0.87
C GLN A 262 -3.49 3.66 -2.13
N ASP A 263 -2.23 4.05 -2.01
CA ASP A 263 -1.30 4.15 -3.14
C ASP A 263 -1.10 2.79 -3.82
N GLN A 264 -1.02 1.71 -3.04
CA GLN A 264 -0.91 0.36 -3.60
C GLN A 264 -2.14 -0.03 -4.41
N SER A 265 -3.33 0.27 -3.91
CA SER A 265 -4.55 0.03 -4.69
C SER A 265 -4.54 0.79 -6.02
N ARG A 266 -4.08 2.06 -6.05
CA ARG A 266 -3.93 2.85 -7.27
C ARG A 266 -2.87 2.29 -8.23
N ARG A 267 -1.75 1.78 -7.70
CA ARG A 267 -0.72 1.12 -8.52
C ARG A 267 -1.28 -0.09 -9.22
N VAL A 268 -2.02 -0.93 -8.51
CA VAL A 268 -2.73 -2.09 -9.07
C VAL A 268 -3.70 -1.66 -10.18
N GLU A 269 -4.55 -0.67 -9.92
CA GLU A 269 -5.52 -0.14 -10.89
C GLU A 269 -4.85 0.39 -12.16
N ASN A 270 -3.75 1.14 -12.01
CA ASN A 270 -2.99 1.68 -13.14
C ASN A 270 -2.22 0.59 -13.88
N HIS A 271 -1.63 -0.36 -13.15
CA HIS A 271 -0.95 -1.50 -13.76
C HIS A 271 -1.92 -2.29 -14.65
N LEU A 272 -3.08 -2.68 -14.13
CA LEU A 272 -4.09 -3.40 -14.90
C LEU A 272 -4.52 -2.64 -16.15
N TRP A 273 -4.64 -1.32 -16.05
CA TRP A 273 -5.04 -0.48 -17.19
C TRP A 273 -3.93 -0.39 -18.24
N TYR A 274 -2.69 -0.16 -17.82
CA TYR A 274 -1.58 -0.02 -18.76
C TYR A 274 -1.12 -1.37 -19.36
N SER A 275 -1.17 -2.45 -18.60
CA SER A 275 -0.78 -3.79 -19.09
C SER A 275 -1.86 -4.45 -19.96
N GLY A 276 -3.11 -3.97 -19.91
CA GLY A 276 -4.25 -4.63 -20.52
C GLY A 276 -4.70 -5.87 -19.74
N GLY A 277 -4.58 -5.83 -18.42
CA GLY A 277 -4.96 -6.87 -17.48
C GLY A 277 -3.77 -7.66 -16.92
N ASP A 278 -4.00 -8.35 -15.80
CA ASP A 278 -3.01 -9.18 -15.12
C ASP A 278 -3.67 -10.34 -14.40
N HIS A 279 -2.87 -11.20 -13.77
CA HIS A 279 -3.37 -12.32 -12.98
C HIS A 279 -4.19 -11.84 -11.77
N PHE A 280 -5.22 -12.59 -11.36
CA PHE A 280 -6.10 -12.17 -10.26
C PHE A 280 -5.39 -11.98 -8.92
N THR A 281 -4.25 -12.64 -8.69
CA THR A 281 -3.44 -12.46 -7.47
C THR A 281 -2.94 -11.03 -7.30
N THR A 282 -2.77 -10.30 -8.40
CA THR A 282 -2.39 -8.88 -8.38
C THR A 282 -3.38 -8.02 -7.58
N VAL A 283 -4.65 -8.42 -7.56
CA VAL A 283 -5.71 -7.76 -6.78
C VAL A 283 -6.00 -8.43 -5.42
N GLY A 284 -5.20 -9.40 -5.02
CA GLY A 284 -5.48 -10.24 -3.84
C GLY A 284 -5.66 -9.49 -2.53
N THR A 285 -4.94 -8.38 -2.31
CA THR A 285 -5.08 -7.53 -1.13
C THR A 285 -5.91 -6.27 -1.35
N TYR A 286 -6.42 -6.04 -2.56
CA TYR A 286 -7.12 -4.80 -2.94
C TYR A 286 -8.24 -4.40 -1.97
N PHE A 287 -9.01 -5.37 -1.48
CA PHE A 287 -10.04 -5.12 -0.47
C PHE A 287 -9.44 -4.50 0.80
N TRP A 288 -8.36 -5.10 1.31
CA TRP A 288 -7.69 -4.63 2.51
C TRP A 288 -6.99 -3.29 2.27
N ASP A 289 -6.35 -3.11 1.13
CA ASP A 289 -5.70 -1.85 0.77
C ASP A 289 -6.71 -0.67 0.80
N LYS A 290 -7.95 -0.92 0.38
CA LYS A 290 -9.03 0.09 0.37
C LYS A 290 -9.74 0.27 1.72
N THR A 291 -9.92 -0.80 2.49
CA THR A 291 -10.84 -0.78 3.65
C THR A 291 -10.14 -0.83 5.00
N PHE A 292 -8.82 -0.97 5.05
CA PHE A 292 -8.09 -1.17 6.30
C PHE A 292 -8.28 -0.03 7.31
N ALA A 293 -8.28 1.23 6.86
CA ALA A 293 -8.57 2.38 7.73
C ALA A 293 -9.95 2.27 8.40
N GLY A 294 -10.97 1.87 7.64
CA GLY A 294 -12.32 1.64 8.17
C GLY A 294 -12.38 0.49 9.15
N PHE A 295 -11.69 -0.61 8.83
CA PHE A 295 -11.59 -1.79 9.72
C PHE A 295 -10.89 -1.44 11.04
N GLN A 296 -9.74 -0.75 10.99
CA GLN A 296 -9.01 -0.30 12.17
C GLN A 296 -9.86 0.64 13.04
N SER A 297 -10.57 1.59 12.41
CA SER A 297 -11.50 2.50 13.10
C SER A 297 -12.66 1.75 13.77
N ALA A 298 -13.24 0.75 13.12
CA ALA A 298 -14.32 -0.05 13.70
C ALA A 298 -13.84 -0.84 14.94
N LEU A 299 -12.62 -1.39 14.88
CA LEU A 299 -12.03 -2.08 16.05
C LEU A 299 -11.76 -1.12 17.21
N SER A 300 -11.40 0.13 16.93
CA SER A 300 -11.16 1.15 17.95
C SER A 300 -12.45 1.59 18.65
N GLN A 301 -13.55 1.72 17.92
CA GLN A 301 -14.86 2.03 18.50
C GLN A 301 -15.34 0.94 19.47
N ASP A 302 -15.30 -0.33 19.06
CA ASP A 302 -15.86 -1.44 19.81
C ASP A 302 -15.11 -1.75 21.11
N LYS A 303 -13.81 -1.48 21.17
CA LYS A 303 -12.93 -1.92 22.25
C LYS A 303 -12.37 -0.79 23.10
N GLY A 304 -12.68 0.46 22.75
CA GLY A 304 -12.16 1.62 23.45
C GLY A 304 -10.62 1.67 23.43
N TYR A 305 -9.98 1.17 22.39
CA TYR A 305 -8.53 1.30 22.20
C TYR A 305 -8.20 2.79 22.17
N LYS A 306 -7.63 3.29 23.26
CA LYS A 306 -7.35 4.71 23.42
C LYS A 306 -6.05 5.12 22.76
N ASP A 307 -5.08 4.22 22.70
CA ASP A 307 -3.72 4.54 22.34
C ASP A 307 -3.13 3.49 21.40
N GLY A 308 -2.39 3.92 20.37
CA GLY A 308 -1.54 3.10 19.53
C GLY A 308 -2.09 2.69 18.16
N GLN A 309 -3.34 3.01 17.82
CA GLN A 309 -3.84 2.78 16.47
C GLN A 309 -3.78 4.06 15.62
N ASP A 310 -3.35 3.94 14.36
CA ASP A 310 -3.16 5.07 13.46
C ASP A 310 -4.41 5.92 13.31
N THR A 311 -5.58 5.29 13.11
CA THR A 311 -6.85 6.00 12.94
C THR A 311 -7.27 6.76 14.20
N THR A 312 -6.99 6.24 15.40
CA THR A 312 -7.21 6.95 16.66
C THR A 312 -6.30 8.16 16.76
N ARG A 313 -5.01 7.99 16.46
CA ARG A 313 -4.04 9.09 16.47
C ARG A 313 -4.41 10.15 15.43
N ILE A 314 -4.80 9.76 14.22
CA ILE A 314 -5.27 10.69 13.17
C ILE A 314 -6.46 11.51 13.67
N CYS A 315 -7.47 10.90 14.30
CA CYS A 315 -8.61 11.63 14.85
C CYS A 315 -8.19 12.65 15.91
N VAL A 316 -7.29 12.27 16.83
CA VAL A 316 -6.78 13.16 17.88
C VAL A 316 -6.00 14.32 17.27
N THR A 317 -5.07 14.01 16.36
CA THR A 317 -4.21 15.01 15.72
C THR A 317 -5.01 15.99 14.85
N TYR A 318 -5.99 15.50 14.11
CA TYR A 318 -6.85 16.38 13.31
C TYR A 318 -7.70 17.29 14.20
N LYS A 319 -8.18 16.79 15.33
CA LYS A 319 -8.88 17.64 16.30
C LYS A 319 -8.00 18.75 16.84
N GLU A 320 -6.70 18.47 17.10
CA GLU A 320 -5.71 19.50 17.49
C GLU A 320 -5.49 20.55 16.38
N MET A 321 -5.65 20.14 15.12
CA MET A 321 -5.58 21.02 13.94
C MET A 321 -6.90 21.75 13.66
N GLY A 322 -7.96 21.52 14.43
CA GLY A 322 -9.28 22.11 14.22
C GLY A 322 -10.14 21.36 13.20
N ILE A 323 -9.72 20.20 12.74
CA ILE A 323 -10.45 19.35 11.77
C ILE A 323 -11.25 18.30 12.55
N ASP A 324 -12.57 18.37 12.49
CA ASP A 324 -13.45 17.41 13.16
C ASP A 324 -13.59 16.12 12.33
N LEU A 325 -12.81 15.10 12.68
CA LEU A 325 -12.84 13.77 12.08
C LEU A 325 -13.08 12.73 13.15
N THR A 326 -14.07 11.87 12.92
CA THR A 326 -14.45 10.78 13.83
C THR A 326 -14.11 9.41 13.24
N HIS A 327 -14.07 8.37 14.08
CA HIS A 327 -13.96 6.98 13.61
C HIS A 327 -15.11 6.58 12.68
N GLU A 328 -16.33 7.09 12.93
CA GLU A 328 -17.48 6.86 12.06
C GLU A 328 -17.28 7.45 10.68
N ASP A 329 -16.73 8.67 10.60
CA ASP A 329 -16.36 9.29 9.32
C ASP A 329 -15.33 8.43 8.57
N ILE A 330 -14.28 7.95 9.24
CA ILE A 330 -13.24 7.12 8.61
C ILE A 330 -13.84 5.82 8.09
N ILE A 331 -14.69 5.15 8.89
CA ILE A 331 -15.40 3.94 8.45
C ILE A 331 -16.19 4.23 7.20
N LYS A 332 -17.03 5.27 7.22
CA LYS A 332 -17.87 5.68 6.09
C LYS A 332 -17.02 5.98 4.85
N TYR A 333 -15.99 6.81 4.98
CA TYR A 333 -15.16 7.21 3.84
C TYR A 333 -14.37 6.04 3.27
N SER A 334 -13.83 5.17 4.12
CA SER A 334 -13.08 3.99 3.68
C SER A 334 -13.96 3.03 2.89
N TYR A 335 -15.14 2.66 3.40
CA TYR A 335 -16.03 1.76 2.67
C TYR A 335 -16.64 2.41 1.42
N LEU A 336 -16.94 3.72 1.44
CA LEU A 336 -17.38 4.41 0.24
C LEU A 336 -16.29 4.41 -0.84
N SER A 337 -15.01 4.63 -0.49
CA SER A 337 -13.92 4.55 -1.46
C SER A 337 -13.83 3.18 -2.14
N TYR A 338 -14.10 2.10 -1.40
CA TYR A 338 -14.12 0.75 -1.93
C TYR A 338 -15.34 0.52 -2.84
N PHE A 339 -16.56 0.79 -2.35
CA PHE A 339 -17.79 0.49 -3.10
C PHE A 339 -18.03 1.41 -4.30
N LEU A 340 -17.47 2.63 -4.31
CA LEU A 340 -17.57 3.54 -5.45
C LEU A 340 -16.44 3.35 -6.47
N SER A 341 -15.44 2.50 -6.19
CA SER A 341 -14.40 2.15 -7.14
C SER A 341 -14.87 1.08 -8.12
N ALA A 342 -14.77 1.38 -9.41
CA ALA A 342 -15.18 0.43 -10.46
C ALA A 342 -14.36 -0.87 -10.44
N GLN A 343 -13.08 -0.79 -10.07
CA GLN A 343 -12.21 -1.96 -9.95
C GLN A 343 -12.71 -2.97 -8.90
N THR A 344 -13.41 -2.53 -7.87
CA THR A 344 -14.03 -3.42 -6.88
C THR A 344 -14.94 -4.45 -7.53
N TYR A 345 -15.80 -4.01 -8.44
CA TYR A 345 -16.74 -4.89 -9.13
C TYR A 345 -16.05 -5.79 -10.14
N ALA A 346 -15.00 -5.28 -10.81
CA ALA A 346 -14.19 -6.11 -11.70
C ALA A 346 -13.48 -7.23 -10.93
N ASN A 347 -12.96 -6.95 -9.73
CA ASN A 347 -12.31 -7.94 -8.88
C ASN A 347 -13.29 -9.01 -8.38
N ILE A 348 -14.49 -8.60 -7.94
CA ILE A 348 -15.55 -9.54 -7.52
C ILE A 348 -15.96 -10.43 -8.71
N TYR A 349 -16.15 -9.83 -9.87
CA TYR A 349 -16.49 -10.57 -11.10
C TYR A 349 -15.37 -11.55 -11.48
N GLN A 350 -14.11 -11.17 -11.30
CA GLN A 350 -12.96 -12.04 -11.59
C GLN A 350 -12.92 -13.28 -10.70
N ILE A 351 -13.27 -13.18 -9.42
CA ILE A 351 -13.36 -14.35 -8.54
C ILE A 351 -14.37 -15.37 -9.13
N TYR A 352 -15.52 -14.88 -9.58
CA TYR A 352 -16.49 -15.73 -10.26
C TYR A 352 -15.89 -16.37 -11.52
N LYS A 353 -15.22 -15.59 -12.38
CA LYS A 353 -14.59 -16.08 -13.61
C LYS A 353 -13.52 -17.15 -13.35
N THR A 354 -12.66 -16.94 -12.36
CA THR A 354 -11.63 -17.91 -11.98
C THR A 354 -12.26 -19.24 -11.56
N ILE A 355 -13.31 -19.21 -10.75
CA ILE A 355 -13.96 -20.41 -10.23
C ILE A 355 -14.84 -21.06 -11.30
N ALA A 356 -15.70 -20.33 -11.97
CA ALA A 356 -16.68 -20.86 -12.90
C ALA A 356 -16.09 -21.24 -14.26
N GLU A 357 -15.18 -20.40 -14.77
CA GLU A 357 -14.69 -20.50 -16.14
C GLU A 357 -13.20 -20.85 -16.24
N GLY A 358 -12.45 -20.75 -15.13
CA GLY A 358 -10.99 -20.97 -15.12
C GLY A 358 -10.21 -19.81 -15.74
N GLU A 359 -10.82 -18.64 -15.85
CA GLU A 359 -10.17 -17.43 -16.37
C GLU A 359 -9.45 -16.72 -15.23
N ASN A 360 -8.12 -16.66 -15.28
CA ASN A 360 -7.29 -16.12 -14.19
C ASN A 360 -6.89 -14.65 -14.40
N ARG A 361 -7.40 -13.99 -15.44
CA ARG A 361 -6.96 -12.63 -15.81
C ARG A 361 -8.01 -11.60 -15.43
N VAL A 362 -7.64 -10.64 -14.58
CA VAL A 362 -8.42 -9.46 -14.22
C VAL A 362 -8.05 -8.28 -15.11
N TYR A 363 -9.01 -7.43 -15.41
CA TYR A 363 -8.86 -6.25 -16.25
C TYR A 363 -9.28 -4.98 -15.52
N ALA A 364 -8.71 -3.85 -15.91
CA ALA A 364 -9.27 -2.57 -15.51
C ALA A 364 -10.62 -2.34 -16.23
N PRO A 365 -11.69 -1.95 -15.53
CA PRO A 365 -12.98 -1.71 -16.16
C PRO A 365 -12.95 -0.45 -17.03
N GLU A 366 -13.38 -0.58 -18.29
CA GLU A 366 -13.42 0.50 -19.26
C GLU A 366 -14.76 0.50 -20.02
N VAL A 367 -15.19 1.69 -20.41
CA VAL A 367 -16.33 1.92 -21.32
C VAL A 367 -15.92 2.96 -22.36
N PHE A 368 -16.02 2.63 -23.66
CA PHE A 368 -15.61 3.50 -24.75
C PHE A 368 -14.17 4.03 -24.61
N ASN A 369 -13.22 3.16 -24.21
CA ASN A 369 -11.83 3.50 -23.93
C ASN A 369 -11.62 4.46 -22.73
N ILE A 370 -12.65 4.74 -21.96
CA ILE A 370 -12.55 5.50 -20.73
C ILE A 370 -12.43 4.50 -19.57
N LYS A 371 -11.31 4.56 -18.82
CA LYS A 371 -11.14 3.86 -17.56
C LYS A 371 -12.21 4.34 -16.59
N LEU A 372 -13.03 3.44 -16.08
CA LEU A 372 -14.04 3.81 -15.10
C LEU A 372 -13.40 4.32 -13.80
N PRO A 373 -14.07 5.27 -13.10
CA PRO A 373 -13.49 5.91 -11.93
C PRO A 373 -13.17 4.93 -10.80
N ASN A 374 -12.03 5.19 -10.15
CA ASN A 374 -11.64 4.58 -8.89
C ASN A 374 -11.37 5.67 -7.85
N ILE A 375 -11.66 5.40 -6.59
CA ILE A 375 -11.56 6.36 -5.50
C ILE A 375 -10.57 5.86 -4.47
N ALA A 376 -9.57 6.68 -4.11
CA ALA A 376 -8.66 6.43 -3.00
C ALA A 376 -8.93 7.43 -1.87
N LEU A 377 -8.89 6.95 -0.63
CA LEU A 377 -9.01 7.78 0.57
C LEU A 377 -7.61 8.08 1.10
N TYR A 378 -7.23 9.35 1.15
CA TYR A 378 -5.97 9.77 1.75
C TYR A 378 -6.21 10.64 2.98
N PHE A 379 -5.19 10.67 3.84
CA PHE A 379 -5.12 11.55 5.00
C PHE A 379 -3.93 12.49 4.80
N THR A 380 -4.20 13.80 4.75
CA THR A 380 -3.23 14.87 4.48
C THR A 380 -3.21 15.88 5.63
N THR A 381 -2.32 16.84 5.62
CA THR A 381 -2.34 17.91 6.64
C THR A 381 -3.57 18.81 6.51
N ASN A 382 -4.30 18.72 5.39
CA ASN A 382 -5.56 19.43 5.16
C ASN A 382 -6.80 18.54 5.42
N GLY A 383 -6.63 17.44 6.16
CA GLY A 383 -7.72 16.51 6.47
C GLY A 383 -7.83 15.33 5.50
N PRO A 384 -8.89 14.53 5.63
CA PRO A 384 -9.15 13.41 4.73
C PRO A 384 -9.55 13.91 3.34
N THR A 385 -9.05 13.23 2.30
CA THR A 385 -9.32 13.58 0.90
C THR A 385 -9.76 12.36 0.11
N TYR A 386 -10.55 12.57 -0.95
CA TYR A 386 -10.76 11.58 -2.00
C TYR A 386 -9.99 11.96 -3.25
N ASN A 387 -9.19 11.01 -3.74
CA ASN A 387 -8.59 11.07 -5.07
C ASN A 387 -9.41 10.18 -6.01
N VAL A 388 -10.06 10.79 -6.99
CA VAL A 388 -10.83 10.11 -8.03
C VAL A 388 -9.97 10.03 -9.27
N SER A 389 -9.60 8.81 -9.66
CA SER A 389 -8.75 8.55 -10.83
C SER A 389 -9.54 7.90 -11.97
N SER A 390 -9.26 8.32 -13.18
CA SER A 390 -9.83 7.83 -14.44
C SER A 390 -8.79 7.99 -15.56
N GLY A 391 -9.18 7.88 -16.81
CA GLY A 391 -8.32 8.17 -17.95
C GLY A 391 -8.96 7.79 -19.27
N TYR A 392 -8.34 8.22 -20.35
CA TYR A 392 -8.73 7.90 -21.71
C TYR A 392 -7.62 7.12 -22.42
N ARG A 393 -7.97 5.99 -23.03
CA ARG A 393 -7.06 5.20 -23.87
C ARG A 393 -7.37 5.50 -25.33
N TYR A 394 -6.47 6.25 -25.99
CA TYR A 394 -6.64 6.56 -27.40
C TYR A 394 -6.48 5.30 -28.28
N ASP A 395 -5.44 4.52 -27.99
CA ASP A 395 -5.16 3.21 -28.59
C ASP A 395 -4.41 2.31 -27.58
N ASP A 396 -3.99 1.11 -27.99
CA ASP A 396 -3.27 0.19 -27.09
C ASP A 396 -1.88 0.70 -26.65
N THR A 397 -1.44 1.81 -27.19
CA THR A 397 -0.11 2.40 -26.92
C THR A 397 -0.15 3.77 -26.27
N LEU A 398 -1.28 4.51 -26.35
CA LEU A 398 -1.37 5.89 -25.88
C LEU A 398 -2.50 6.07 -24.90
N PHE A 399 -2.14 6.50 -23.67
CA PHE A 399 -3.03 6.65 -22.53
C PHE A 399 -2.92 8.06 -21.94
N PHE A 400 -4.05 8.61 -21.52
CA PHE A 400 -4.18 9.89 -20.85
C PHE A 400 -4.79 9.69 -19.46
N PRO A 401 -3.99 9.36 -18.43
CA PRO A 401 -4.48 9.28 -17.05
C PRO A 401 -4.82 10.67 -16.54
N VAL A 402 -5.91 10.74 -15.76
CA VAL A 402 -6.34 11.95 -15.06
C VAL A 402 -6.78 11.59 -13.66
N SER A 403 -6.56 12.47 -12.70
CA SER A 403 -7.20 12.38 -11.40
C SER A 403 -7.49 13.75 -10.81
N ILE A 404 -8.49 13.79 -9.94
CA ILE A 404 -8.79 14.95 -9.12
C ILE A 404 -8.84 14.49 -7.67
N GLU A 405 -8.22 15.26 -6.79
CA GLU A 405 -8.27 15.06 -5.35
C GLU A 405 -8.95 16.24 -4.69
N PHE A 406 -9.82 15.97 -3.71
CA PHE A 406 -10.54 17.01 -2.99
C PHE A 406 -10.74 16.66 -1.53
N GLY A 407 -10.70 17.68 -0.68
CA GLY A 407 -10.92 17.57 0.76
C GLY A 407 -12.36 17.18 1.09
N LEU A 408 -12.52 16.38 2.14
CA LEU A 408 -13.84 15.96 2.66
C LEU A 408 -14.30 16.80 3.84
N LYS A 409 -13.39 17.47 4.50
CA LYS A 409 -13.66 18.35 5.66
C LYS A 409 -13.18 19.78 5.41
N GLU A 410 -12.16 19.97 4.59
CA GLU A 410 -11.56 21.26 4.26
C GLU A 410 -11.55 21.49 2.75
N SER A 411 -11.49 22.75 2.32
CA SER A 411 -11.51 23.13 0.91
C SER A 411 -10.13 22.99 0.26
N ALA A 412 -9.60 21.77 0.18
CA ALA A 412 -8.38 21.48 -0.56
C ALA A 412 -8.72 20.78 -1.87
N TRP A 413 -8.00 21.08 -2.92
CA TRP A 413 -8.15 20.37 -4.19
C TRP A 413 -6.83 20.27 -4.95
N GLU A 414 -6.72 19.27 -5.81
CA GLU A 414 -5.57 19.01 -6.67
C GLU A 414 -6.03 18.28 -7.93
N ALA A 415 -5.44 18.59 -9.07
CA ALA A 415 -5.63 17.85 -10.29
C ALA A 415 -4.31 17.26 -10.78
N ASN A 416 -4.40 16.07 -11.39
CA ASN A 416 -3.27 15.40 -12.03
C ASN A 416 -3.68 15.05 -13.47
N ILE A 417 -2.81 15.36 -14.41
CA ILE A 417 -2.96 15.03 -15.83
C ILE A 417 -1.66 14.39 -16.31
N GLY A 418 -1.78 13.26 -16.97
CA GLY A 418 -0.63 12.53 -17.50
C GLY A 418 -0.79 12.08 -18.94
N ILE A 419 0.33 11.65 -19.48
CA ILE A 419 0.42 10.97 -20.76
C ILE A 419 1.37 9.78 -20.64
N ARG A 420 0.95 8.63 -21.18
CA ARG A 420 1.81 7.45 -21.28
C ARG A 420 1.78 6.93 -22.70
N LYS A 421 2.95 6.84 -23.31
CA LYS A 421 3.13 6.26 -24.65
C LYS A 421 3.98 5.01 -24.58
N LYS A 422 3.50 3.91 -25.15
CA LYS A 422 4.25 2.66 -25.36
C LYS A 422 4.81 2.63 -26.77
N PHE A 423 5.95 1.97 -26.93
CA PHE A 423 6.63 1.74 -28.20
C PHE A 423 6.93 0.25 -28.33
N PRO A 424 5.95 -0.60 -28.68
CA PRO A 424 6.10 -2.07 -28.69
C PRO A 424 7.20 -2.55 -29.64
N ALA A 425 7.41 -1.85 -30.76
CA ALA A 425 8.42 -2.19 -31.74
C ALA A 425 9.86 -1.82 -31.31
N PHE A 426 10.00 -0.98 -30.26
CA PHE A 426 11.29 -0.52 -29.77
C PHE A 426 11.51 -1.03 -28.35
N TYR A 427 12.09 -2.21 -28.22
CA TYR A 427 12.39 -2.84 -26.93
C TYR A 427 11.20 -2.85 -25.95
N GLU A 428 9.96 -2.94 -26.42
CA GLU A 428 8.76 -2.84 -25.59
C GLU A 428 8.82 -1.65 -24.61
N SER A 429 9.35 -0.53 -25.07
CA SER A 429 9.61 0.62 -24.23
C SER A 429 8.36 1.48 -24.01
N PHE A 430 8.44 2.32 -22.99
CA PHE A 430 7.42 3.32 -22.73
C PHE A 430 8.03 4.60 -22.15
N VAL A 431 7.28 5.68 -22.29
CA VAL A 431 7.52 6.94 -21.56
C VAL A 431 6.21 7.37 -20.89
N HIS A 432 6.31 7.88 -19.69
CA HIS A 432 5.22 8.45 -18.92
C HIS A 432 5.62 9.83 -18.41
N GLY A 433 4.72 10.79 -18.52
CA GLY A 433 4.85 12.10 -17.91
C GLY A 433 3.55 12.48 -17.23
N GLU A 434 3.63 13.12 -16.09
CA GLU A 434 2.45 13.64 -15.37
C GLU A 434 2.77 14.98 -14.72
N ILE A 435 1.74 15.82 -14.60
CA ILE A 435 1.77 17.10 -13.92
C ILE A 435 0.66 17.08 -12.88
N VAL A 436 1.03 17.44 -11.66
CA VAL A 436 0.14 17.60 -10.51
C VAL A 436 0.08 19.08 -10.17
N PHE A 437 -1.10 19.64 -9.99
CA PHE A 437 -1.23 21.06 -9.70
C PHE A 437 -2.48 21.39 -8.88
N ASN A 438 -2.37 22.47 -8.14
CA ASN A 438 -3.49 23.15 -7.48
C ASN A 438 -3.34 24.68 -7.65
N SER A 439 -4.07 25.48 -6.87
CA SER A 439 -3.98 26.94 -6.96
C SER A 439 -2.65 27.55 -6.50
N GLU A 440 -1.81 26.80 -5.77
CA GLU A 440 -0.62 27.31 -5.10
C GLU A 440 0.68 26.71 -5.65
N ALA A 441 0.64 25.49 -6.18
CA ALA A 441 1.84 24.74 -6.50
C ALA A 441 1.66 23.79 -7.68
N VAL A 442 2.83 23.40 -8.21
CA VAL A 442 2.95 22.39 -9.25
C VAL A 442 3.98 21.35 -8.81
N GLY A 443 3.71 20.09 -9.10
CA GLY A 443 4.61 18.95 -9.03
C GLY A 443 4.54 18.16 -10.33
N GLY A 444 5.27 17.07 -10.43
CA GLY A 444 5.17 16.19 -11.59
C GLY A 444 6.29 15.17 -11.71
N SER A 445 6.13 14.23 -12.62
CA SER A 445 7.11 13.18 -12.87
C SER A 445 7.28 12.90 -14.36
N VAL A 446 8.49 12.48 -14.72
CA VAL A 446 8.78 11.89 -16.03
C VAL A 446 9.59 10.62 -15.80
N TYR A 447 9.13 9.52 -16.35
CA TYR A 447 9.85 8.26 -16.29
C TYR A 447 9.59 7.41 -17.53
N GLY A 448 10.48 6.47 -17.76
CA GLY A 448 10.35 5.54 -18.87
C GLY A 448 11.11 4.25 -18.61
N GLY A 449 10.87 3.28 -19.47
CA GLY A 449 11.53 1.98 -19.37
C GLY A 449 11.54 1.24 -20.69
N ALA A 450 12.37 0.19 -20.74
CA ALA A 450 12.49 -0.70 -21.89
C ALA A 450 12.82 -2.13 -21.44
N ILE A 451 12.39 -3.13 -22.23
CA ILE A 451 12.75 -4.53 -22.04
C ILE A 451 13.70 -4.94 -23.14
N PHE A 452 14.96 -5.18 -22.78
CA PHE A 452 16.02 -5.62 -23.71
C PHE A 452 16.09 -7.14 -23.73
N ASP A 453 16.27 -7.70 -24.93
CA ASP A 453 16.40 -9.12 -25.20
C ASP A 453 15.29 -10.00 -24.57
N LYS A 454 14.12 -9.37 -24.31
CA LYS A 454 12.99 -9.99 -23.61
C LYS A 454 13.27 -10.46 -22.17
N ILE A 455 14.44 -10.11 -21.64
CA ILE A 455 14.93 -10.57 -20.34
C ILE A 455 15.16 -9.38 -19.40
N TRP A 456 15.80 -8.31 -19.87
CA TRP A 456 16.22 -7.22 -19.02
C TRP A 456 15.21 -6.07 -19.04
N ASN A 457 14.64 -5.75 -17.89
CA ASN A 457 13.77 -4.59 -17.70
C ASN A 457 14.58 -3.46 -17.05
N ILE A 458 14.73 -2.35 -17.78
CA ILE A 458 15.43 -1.17 -17.29
C ILE A 458 14.45 0.00 -17.28
N GLN A 459 14.34 0.69 -16.13
CA GLN A 459 13.51 1.88 -16.01
C GLN A 459 14.27 2.98 -15.28
N ALA A 460 13.95 4.23 -15.59
CA ALA A 460 14.50 5.39 -14.90
C ALA A 460 13.49 6.53 -14.89
N GLY A 461 13.61 7.41 -13.91
CA GLY A 461 12.72 8.56 -13.82
C GLY A 461 13.19 9.63 -12.86
N ILE A 462 12.50 10.75 -12.94
CA ILE A 462 12.64 11.91 -12.06
C ILE A 462 11.26 12.37 -11.66
N THR A 463 11.10 12.64 -10.38
CA THR A 463 9.87 13.22 -9.81
C THR A 463 10.24 14.48 -9.05
N TYR A 464 9.51 15.55 -9.32
CA TYR A 464 9.56 16.80 -8.55
C TYR A 464 8.34 16.83 -7.63
N HIS A 465 8.58 16.83 -6.34
CA HIS A 465 7.58 16.91 -5.30
C HIS A 465 7.49 18.34 -4.74
N ASN A 466 6.28 18.80 -4.46
CA ASN A 466 6.03 20.07 -3.77
C ASN A 466 4.98 19.83 -2.67
N ALA A 467 5.33 20.11 -1.41
CA ALA A 467 4.47 19.88 -0.24
C ALA A 467 3.19 20.71 -0.22
N LYS A 468 3.09 21.74 -1.06
CA LYS A 468 1.85 22.50 -1.25
C LYS A 468 0.86 21.81 -2.19
N THR A 469 1.27 20.73 -2.86
CA THR A 469 0.36 19.80 -3.52
C THR A 469 0.03 18.64 -2.57
N LEU A 470 -1.20 18.12 -2.61
CA LEU A 470 -1.62 17.02 -1.74
C LEU A 470 -0.79 15.74 -1.99
N GLN A 471 -0.52 15.44 -3.26
CA GLN A 471 0.33 14.32 -3.64
C GLN A 471 1.79 14.54 -3.21
N GLY A 472 2.32 15.74 -3.40
CA GLY A 472 3.69 16.07 -3.01
C GLY A 472 3.88 15.99 -1.50
N GLU A 473 2.93 16.52 -0.72
CA GLU A 473 2.94 16.42 0.74
C GLU A 473 3.09 14.95 1.20
N ARG A 474 2.36 14.04 0.57
CA ARG A 474 2.43 12.61 0.92
C ARG A 474 3.71 11.91 0.47
N ASN A 475 4.38 12.41 -0.56
CA ASN A 475 5.44 11.70 -1.26
C ASN A 475 6.82 12.34 -1.17
N ILE A 476 6.99 13.49 -0.49
CA ILE A 476 8.30 14.12 -0.34
C ILE A 476 9.28 13.13 0.33
N PRO A 477 10.37 12.76 -0.33
CA PRO A 477 11.37 11.84 0.22
C PRO A 477 12.16 12.45 1.37
N SER A 478 12.33 13.78 1.36
CA SER A 478 13.08 14.50 2.38
C SER A 478 12.63 15.95 2.48
N TYR A 479 12.37 16.42 3.68
CA TYR A 479 12.07 17.84 3.95
C TYR A 479 13.31 18.72 4.12
N LYS A 480 14.50 18.24 3.71
CA LYS A 480 15.75 19.00 3.82
C LYS A 480 15.73 20.34 3.11
N ASN A 481 15.08 20.37 1.95
CA ASN A 481 15.04 21.54 1.07
C ASN A 481 13.75 22.36 1.26
N GLY A 482 13.03 22.15 2.36
CA GLY A 482 11.77 22.81 2.62
C GLY A 482 10.60 22.09 1.97
N ASP A 483 9.75 22.87 1.27
CA ASP A 483 8.51 22.37 0.68
C ASP A 483 8.71 21.64 -0.66
N THR A 484 9.95 21.47 -1.13
CA THR A 484 10.22 20.85 -2.44
C THR A 484 11.33 19.80 -2.35
N ASP A 485 11.22 18.75 -3.14
CA ASP A 485 12.27 17.73 -3.29
C ASP A 485 12.24 17.10 -4.67
N ILE A 486 13.40 16.55 -5.09
CA ILE A 486 13.56 15.83 -6.35
C ILE A 486 14.01 14.40 -6.06
N GLU A 487 13.21 13.46 -6.53
CA GLU A 487 13.57 12.04 -6.50
C GLU A 487 14.02 11.59 -7.90
N ALA A 488 15.26 11.17 -8.04
CA ALA A 488 15.76 10.50 -9.25
C ALA A 488 16.04 9.03 -8.94
N TRP A 489 15.68 8.14 -9.85
CA TRP A 489 15.77 6.71 -9.61
C TRP A 489 16.05 5.89 -10.86
N VAL A 490 16.64 4.72 -10.66
CA VAL A 490 16.88 3.69 -11.68
C VAL A 490 16.43 2.34 -11.14
N LYS A 491 15.81 1.54 -12.00
CA LYS A 491 15.32 0.19 -11.71
C LYS A 491 15.86 -0.78 -12.74
N LEU A 492 16.42 -1.91 -12.29
CA LEU A 492 16.92 -3.01 -13.11
C LEU A 492 16.18 -4.28 -12.75
N GLY A 493 15.63 -4.99 -13.71
CA GLY A 493 14.87 -6.20 -13.48
C GLY A 493 15.12 -7.30 -14.49
N VAL A 494 14.67 -8.49 -14.13
CA VAL A 494 14.64 -9.66 -15.03
C VAL A 494 13.18 -10.02 -15.27
N VAL A 495 12.81 -10.20 -16.55
CA VAL A 495 11.48 -10.65 -16.99
C VAL A 495 11.52 -12.17 -17.14
N TYR A 496 10.49 -12.86 -16.66
CA TYR A 496 10.35 -14.32 -16.71
C TYR A 496 8.92 -14.76 -17.05
#